data_0fecdc6a7ce38558ae42a86476c7b351
#
_entry.id   0fecdc6a7ce38558ae42a86476c7b351
#
_cell.length_a   1.000
_cell.length_b   1.000
_cell.length_c   1.000
_cell.angle_alpha   90.00
_cell.angle_beta   90.00
_cell.angle_gamma   90.00
#
_symmetry.space_group_name_H-M   'P 1'
#
loop_
_entity.id
_entity.type
_entity.pdbx_description
1 polymer ?
#
loop_
_entity_poly.entity_id
_entity_poly.type
_entity_poly.pdbx_seq_one_letter_code
_entity_poly.pdbx_strand_id
1 'polypeptide(L)'
;MPISSEPRSPGAGYPFTYRKGPSHKDGPLVCSHYYTFRTRKNRRYVVVAEQYVHHVYVLKYYPLSHKNSPNRFKLLTNDGDAFRILSTCLRVFADIRERDALASAGFIGESLVGEDEANTKRFRIYVQSVITFIGLQDFVHHPSVAASAYFLQNKANPEPDLMRKVEQMFQELYILPQGLGGASDDALRGGSGG
;
A
#
# COMPACT_ATOMS: atom_id res chain seq x y z
N MET A 1 23.33 -24.72 0.98
CA MET A 1 22.22 -24.65 1.96
C MET A 1 21.21 -23.70 1.39
N PRO A 2 20.01 -24.12 1.00
CA PRO A 2 18.99 -23.18 0.55
C PRO A 2 18.47 -22.41 1.75
N ILE A 3 18.57 -21.09 1.70
CA ILE A 3 17.98 -20.19 2.69
C ILE A 3 16.47 -20.24 2.46
N SER A 4 15.77 -20.97 3.32
CA SER A 4 14.31 -20.97 3.38
C SER A 4 13.88 -19.58 3.81
N SER A 5 13.46 -18.75 2.86
CA SER A 5 12.87 -17.44 3.12
C SER A 5 11.36 -17.58 3.31
N GLU A 6 10.94 -18.24 4.38
CA GLU A 6 9.56 -18.08 4.81
C GLU A 6 9.31 -16.60 5.18
N PRO A 7 8.24 -15.98 4.68
CA PRO A 7 7.90 -14.61 5.04
C PRO A 7 7.70 -14.54 6.56
N ARG A 8 8.45 -13.68 7.22
CA ARG A 8 8.31 -13.44 8.66
C ARG A 8 6.91 -12.89 8.91
N SER A 9 6.16 -13.51 9.82
CA SER A 9 4.88 -12.94 10.26
C SER A 9 5.05 -11.46 10.61
N PRO A 10 4.13 -10.57 10.13
CA PRO A 10 4.17 -9.17 10.52
C PRO A 10 4.16 -9.12 12.05
N GLY A 11 5.21 -8.54 12.64
CA GLY A 11 5.36 -8.47 14.10
C GLY A 11 4.09 -7.96 14.77
N ALA A 12 3.96 -8.11 16.08
CA ALA A 12 2.72 -7.86 16.83
C ALA A 12 2.10 -6.47 16.53
N GLY A 13 1.31 -6.39 15.46
CA GLY A 13 0.43 -5.27 15.17
C GLY A 13 -0.61 -5.09 16.28
N TYR A 14 -1.42 -4.06 16.18
CA TYR A 14 -2.54 -3.85 17.10
C TYR A 14 -3.73 -4.72 16.71
N PRO A 15 -4.52 -5.23 17.67
CA PRO A 15 -5.83 -5.80 17.39
C PRO A 15 -6.73 -4.71 16.81
N PHE A 16 -7.58 -5.07 15.85
CA PHE A 16 -8.48 -4.14 15.18
C PHE A 16 -9.90 -4.69 15.12
N THR A 17 -10.85 -3.78 14.93
CA THR A 17 -12.24 -4.09 14.58
C THR A 17 -12.49 -3.72 13.14
N TYR A 18 -13.32 -4.48 12.46
CA TYR A 18 -13.69 -4.31 11.05
C TYR A 18 -15.11 -3.80 10.90
N ARG A 19 -15.34 -2.93 9.92
CA ARG A 19 -16.66 -2.50 9.46
C ARG A 19 -16.63 -2.27 7.96
N LYS A 20 -17.55 -2.90 7.23
CA LYS A 20 -17.79 -2.61 5.81
C LYS A 20 -18.49 -1.26 5.68
N GLY A 21 -18.01 -0.41 4.79
CA GLY A 21 -18.61 0.86 4.44
C GLY A 21 -19.62 0.72 3.30
N PRO A 22 -20.09 1.85 2.76
CA PRO A 22 -21.00 1.85 1.62
C PRO A 22 -20.35 1.28 0.37
N SER A 23 -21.15 0.62 -0.45
CA SER A 23 -20.76 0.24 -1.80
C SER A 23 -21.08 1.39 -2.76
N HIS A 24 -20.26 1.56 -3.76
CA HIS A 24 -20.43 2.55 -4.82
C HIS A 24 -20.87 1.84 -6.09
N LYS A 25 -21.78 2.46 -6.85
CA LYS A 25 -22.29 1.90 -8.11
C LYS A 25 -21.61 2.48 -9.33
N ASP A 26 -21.07 3.68 -9.19
CA ASP A 26 -20.49 4.45 -10.28
C ASP A 26 -18.98 4.61 -10.07
N GLY A 27 -18.21 4.47 -11.16
CA GLY A 27 -16.76 4.62 -11.15
C GLY A 27 -16.01 3.37 -10.68
N PRO A 28 -14.67 3.46 -10.56
CA PRO A 28 -13.81 2.32 -10.25
C PRO A 28 -13.80 1.93 -8.78
N LEU A 29 -14.23 2.81 -7.85
CA LEU A 29 -14.34 2.51 -6.42
C LEU A 29 -15.58 1.66 -6.15
N VAL A 30 -15.36 0.44 -5.65
CA VAL A 30 -16.42 -0.53 -5.37
C VAL A 30 -16.96 -0.38 -3.95
N CYS A 31 -16.06 -0.31 -2.97
CA CYS A 31 -16.43 -0.26 -1.56
C CYS A 31 -15.29 0.31 -0.71
N SER A 32 -15.61 0.85 0.45
CA SER A 32 -14.62 1.21 1.47
C SER A 32 -14.74 0.29 2.68
N HIS A 33 -13.62 -0.20 3.16
CA HIS A 33 -13.53 -1.04 4.35
C HIS A 33 -12.79 -0.26 5.44
N TYR A 34 -13.32 -0.27 6.65
CA TYR A 34 -12.79 0.48 7.79
C TYR A 34 -12.31 -0.46 8.87
N TYR A 35 -11.06 -0.28 9.30
CA TYR A 35 -10.46 -1.00 10.40
C TYR A 35 -10.03 -0.01 11.47
N THR A 36 -10.48 -0.23 12.69
CA THR A 36 -10.20 0.68 13.80
C THR A 36 -9.38 -0.03 14.86
N PHE A 37 -8.30 0.60 15.32
CA PHE A 37 -7.46 0.08 16.39
C PHE A 37 -7.02 1.18 17.37
N ARG A 38 -6.47 0.76 18.52
CA ARG A 38 -5.87 1.66 19.52
C ARG A 38 -4.40 1.37 19.70
N THR A 39 -3.60 2.44 19.77
CA THR A 39 -2.18 2.35 20.10
C THR A 39 -1.97 2.21 21.62
N ARG A 40 -0.72 1.91 22.05
CA ARG A 40 -0.33 1.88 23.46
C ARG A 40 -0.61 3.20 24.19
N LYS A 41 -0.53 4.34 23.47
CA LYS A 41 -0.85 5.66 24.00
C LYS A 41 -2.34 5.99 23.94
N ASN A 42 -3.19 4.95 23.81
CA ASN A 42 -4.65 5.06 23.76
C ASN A 42 -5.19 5.93 22.60
N ARG A 43 -4.39 6.20 21.58
CA ARG A 43 -4.84 6.90 20.38
C ARG A 43 -5.58 5.95 19.45
N ARG A 44 -6.72 6.38 18.95
CA ARG A 44 -7.50 5.64 17.96
C ARG A 44 -7.03 5.97 16.56
N TYR A 45 -6.83 4.93 15.74
CA TYR A 45 -6.51 5.02 14.32
C TYR A 45 -7.58 4.33 13.50
N VAL A 46 -7.73 4.81 12.27
CA VAL A 46 -8.56 4.18 11.25
C VAL A 46 -7.66 3.84 10.08
N VAL A 47 -7.70 2.57 9.63
CA VAL A 47 -7.22 2.17 8.32
C VAL A 47 -8.43 2.11 7.41
N VAL A 48 -8.36 2.80 6.30
CA VAL A 48 -9.34 2.74 5.21
C VAL A 48 -8.71 1.91 4.11
N ALA A 49 -9.34 0.79 3.76
CA ALA A 49 -9.01 0.03 2.58
C ALA A 49 -10.08 0.30 1.52
N GLU A 50 -9.74 1.08 0.52
CA GLU A 50 -10.58 1.38 -0.63
C GLU A 50 -10.47 0.24 -1.62
N GLN A 51 -11.55 -0.49 -1.84
CA GLN A 51 -11.64 -1.56 -2.82
C GLN A 51 -12.03 -0.96 -4.17
N TYR A 52 -11.19 -1.16 -5.14
CA TYR A 52 -11.42 -0.78 -6.53
C TYR A 52 -11.76 -2.01 -7.38
N VAL A 53 -12.17 -1.79 -8.62
CA VAL A 53 -12.33 -2.85 -9.63
C VAL A 53 -11.04 -3.68 -9.76
N HIS A 54 -11.14 -4.87 -10.32
CA HIS A 54 -10.02 -5.81 -10.53
C HIS A 54 -9.34 -6.28 -9.22
N HIS A 55 -10.08 -6.35 -8.09
CA HIS A 55 -9.54 -6.78 -6.79
C HIS A 55 -8.35 -5.94 -6.30
N VAL A 56 -8.34 -4.64 -6.61
CA VAL A 56 -7.31 -3.70 -6.18
C VAL A 56 -7.76 -2.97 -4.91
N TYR A 57 -6.89 -2.94 -3.91
CA TYR A 57 -7.13 -2.28 -2.63
C TYR A 57 -6.08 -1.21 -2.37
N VAL A 58 -6.50 0.00 -2.00
CA VAL A 58 -5.60 1.07 -1.54
C VAL A 58 -5.77 1.27 -0.05
N LEU A 59 -4.68 1.06 0.68
CA LEU A 59 -4.67 1.20 2.13
C LEU A 59 -4.15 2.57 2.53
N LYS A 60 -4.97 3.29 3.30
CA LYS A 60 -4.67 4.60 3.88
C LYS A 60 -4.94 4.55 5.37
N TYR A 61 -4.22 5.30 6.19
CA TYR A 61 -4.52 5.36 7.62
C TYR A 61 -4.35 6.77 8.18
N TYR A 62 -5.10 7.05 9.23
CA TYR A 62 -5.05 8.33 9.94
C TYR A 62 -5.45 8.17 11.40
N PRO A 63 -4.95 9.05 12.30
CA PRO A 63 -5.47 9.14 13.67
C PRO A 63 -6.89 9.68 13.65
N LEU A 64 -7.80 9.05 14.39
CA LEU A 64 -9.23 9.45 14.42
C LEU A 64 -9.43 10.90 14.86
N SER A 65 -8.54 11.45 15.68
CA SER A 65 -8.53 12.87 16.05
C SER A 65 -8.40 13.82 14.86
N HIS A 66 -7.85 13.36 13.74
CA HIS A 66 -7.66 14.14 12.52
C HIS A 66 -8.70 13.85 11.43
N LYS A 67 -9.79 13.14 11.77
CA LYS A 67 -10.82 12.72 10.79
C LYS A 67 -11.30 13.85 9.89
N ASN A 68 -11.49 15.04 10.44
CA ASN A 68 -12.03 16.19 9.72
C ASN A 68 -10.96 17.06 9.04
N SER A 69 -9.67 16.72 9.18
CA SER A 69 -8.58 17.44 8.51
C SER A 69 -8.51 17.04 7.04
N PRO A 70 -8.39 18.00 6.10
CA PRO A 70 -8.13 17.68 4.68
C PRO A 70 -6.79 16.95 4.52
N ASN A 71 -5.84 17.19 5.42
CA ASN A 71 -4.51 16.58 5.42
C ASN A 71 -4.42 15.35 6.33
N ARG A 72 -5.54 14.72 6.72
CA ARG A 72 -5.56 13.63 7.71
C ARG A 72 -4.58 12.49 7.42
N PHE A 73 -4.34 12.18 6.15
CA PHE A 73 -3.41 11.13 5.73
C PHE A 73 -1.93 11.57 5.75
N LYS A 74 -1.66 12.89 5.75
CA LYS A 74 -0.30 13.47 5.80
C LYS A 74 0.22 13.70 7.23
N LEU A 75 -0.65 13.62 8.23
CA LEU A 75 -0.29 13.94 9.61
C LEU A 75 0.35 12.73 10.31
N LEU A 76 1.48 12.97 10.99
CA LEU A 76 2.16 12.03 11.86
C LEU A 76 1.90 12.41 13.32
N THR A 77 1.80 11.40 14.17
CA THR A 77 1.61 11.62 15.62
C THR A 77 2.91 11.62 16.41
N ASN A 78 4.06 11.36 15.80
CA ASN A 78 5.39 11.30 16.43
C ASN A 78 5.45 10.43 17.71
N ASP A 79 4.62 9.40 17.78
CA ASP A 79 4.48 8.55 18.98
C ASP A 79 5.55 7.45 19.10
N GLY A 80 6.44 7.34 18.11
CA GLY A 80 7.44 6.27 18.06
C GLY A 80 6.86 4.89 17.67
N ASP A 81 5.60 4.83 17.28
CA ASP A 81 4.84 3.59 17.04
C ASP A 81 4.67 3.25 15.53
N ALA A 82 5.37 3.97 14.65
CA ALA A 82 5.17 3.87 13.20
C ALA A 82 5.27 2.43 12.68
N PHE A 83 6.27 1.68 13.12
CA PHE A 83 6.45 0.28 12.71
C PHE A 83 5.27 -0.61 13.10
N ARG A 84 4.75 -0.45 14.32
CA ARG A 84 3.62 -1.24 14.81
C ARG A 84 2.31 -0.87 14.11
N ILE A 85 2.13 0.41 13.77
CA ILE A 85 1.00 0.88 12.95
C ILE A 85 1.07 0.23 11.57
N LEU A 86 2.25 0.21 10.93
CA LEU A 86 2.45 -0.45 9.65
C LEU A 86 2.24 -1.96 9.72
N SER A 87 2.74 -2.63 10.75
CA SER A 87 2.45 -4.05 10.99
C SER A 87 0.94 -4.29 11.11
N THR A 88 0.18 -3.34 11.68
CA THR A 88 -1.28 -3.41 11.71
C THR A 88 -1.87 -3.29 10.31
N CYS A 89 -1.37 -2.36 9.47
CA CYS A 89 -1.83 -2.23 8.07
C CYS A 89 -1.56 -3.51 7.26
N LEU A 90 -0.41 -4.16 7.45
CA LEU A 90 -0.10 -5.43 6.79
C LEU A 90 -1.03 -6.57 7.26
N ARG A 91 -1.38 -6.60 8.54
CA ARG A 91 -2.38 -7.54 9.06
C ARG A 91 -3.79 -7.26 8.53
N VAL A 92 -4.13 -5.99 8.34
CA VAL A 92 -5.38 -5.59 7.64
C VAL A 92 -5.37 -6.13 6.21
N PHE A 93 -4.25 -6.04 5.51
CA PHE A 93 -4.15 -6.62 4.17
C PHE A 93 -4.27 -8.15 4.18
N ALA A 94 -3.67 -8.83 5.16
CA ALA A 94 -3.86 -10.28 5.34
C ALA A 94 -5.33 -10.64 5.57
N ASP A 95 -6.05 -9.90 6.41
CA ASP A 95 -7.50 -10.07 6.65
C ASP A 95 -8.35 -9.79 5.38
N ILE A 96 -7.92 -8.86 4.53
CA ILE A 96 -8.55 -8.65 3.21
C ILE A 96 -8.35 -9.88 2.34
N ARG A 97 -7.14 -10.45 2.28
CA ARG A 97 -6.83 -11.65 1.48
C ARG A 97 -7.63 -12.89 1.89
N GLU A 98 -7.96 -13.03 3.16
CA GLU A 98 -8.83 -14.11 3.62
C GLU A 98 -10.25 -14.01 3.03
N ARG A 99 -10.72 -12.82 2.68
CA ARG A 99 -12.04 -12.57 2.08
C ARG A 99 -12.00 -12.43 0.57
N ASP A 100 -10.86 -12.03 0.03
CA ASP A 100 -10.62 -11.84 -1.40
C ASP A 100 -9.22 -12.36 -1.75
N ALA A 101 -9.15 -13.63 -2.12
CA ALA A 101 -7.90 -14.31 -2.44
C ALA A 101 -7.16 -13.70 -3.64
N LEU A 102 -7.84 -12.91 -4.48
CA LEU A 102 -7.29 -12.23 -5.65
C LEU A 102 -6.76 -10.83 -5.33
N ALA A 103 -6.89 -10.36 -4.08
CA ALA A 103 -6.55 -9.01 -3.69
C ALA A 103 -5.11 -8.63 -4.03
N SER A 104 -4.97 -7.52 -4.74
CA SER A 104 -3.73 -6.76 -4.94
C SER A 104 -3.77 -5.49 -4.09
N ALA A 105 -2.63 -4.95 -3.66
CA ALA A 105 -2.61 -3.81 -2.75
C ALA A 105 -1.75 -2.65 -3.24
N GLY A 106 -2.26 -1.42 -3.14
CA GLY A 106 -1.54 -0.18 -3.35
C GLY A 106 -1.29 0.58 -2.05
N PHE A 107 -0.12 1.17 -1.93
CA PHE A 107 0.27 2.04 -0.82
C PHE A 107 0.87 3.33 -1.39
N ILE A 108 0.46 4.47 -0.86
CA ILE A 108 1.01 5.78 -1.23
C ILE A 108 1.70 6.36 0.00
N GLY A 109 2.98 6.64 -0.13
CA GLY A 109 3.80 7.28 0.89
C GLY A 109 3.65 8.79 0.82
N GLU A 110 2.51 9.31 1.26
CA GLU A 110 2.24 10.76 1.29
C GLU A 110 3.40 11.56 1.90
N SER A 111 3.84 12.62 1.23
CA SER A 111 4.88 13.53 1.72
C SER A 111 4.43 14.28 2.96
N LEU A 112 5.36 14.55 3.86
CA LEU A 112 5.15 15.49 4.97
C LEU A 112 5.25 16.93 4.46
N VAL A 113 4.75 17.87 5.24
CA VAL A 113 4.89 19.30 4.94
C VAL A 113 6.39 19.63 4.86
N GLY A 114 6.84 20.13 3.71
CA GLY A 114 8.25 20.47 3.46
C GLY A 114 9.15 19.29 3.04
N GLU A 115 8.58 18.12 2.80
CA GLU A 115 9.27 16.95 2.23
C GLU A 115 9.00 16.87 0.72
N ASP A 116 10.01 16.46 -0.07
CA ASP A 116 9.84 16.16 -1.48
C ASP A 116 8.82 15.04 -1.68
N GLU A 117 8.06 15.08 -2.77
CA GLU A 117 7.06 14.06 -3.09
C GLU A 117 7.70 12.72 -3.49
N ALA A 118 8.92 12.75 -4.04
CA ALA A 118 9.66 11.56 -4.42
C ALA A 118 10.41 10.97 -3.23
N ASN A 119 10.37 9.63 -3.12
CA ASN A 119 11.13 8.87 -2.11
C ASN A 119 10.91 9.33 -0.65
N THR A 120 9.66 9.57 -0.29
CA THR A 120 9.30 10.04 1.05
C THR A 120 9.77 9.09 2.15
N LYS A 121 9.90 9.60 3.38
CA LYS A 121 10.25 8.75 4.55
C LYS A 121 9.25 7.63 4.75
N ARG A 122 7.96 7.91 4.53
CA ARG A 122 6.89 6.91 4.63
C ARG A 122 7.05 5.83 3.59
N PHE A 123 7.30 6.21 2.33
CA PHE A 123 7.53 5.26 1.25
C PHE A 123 8.67 4.29 1.58
N ARG A 124 9.83 4.80 2.02
CA ARG A 124 10.97 3.94 2.40
C ARG A 124 10.63 2.93 3.50
N ILE A 125 9.89 3.37 4.53
CA ILE A 125 9.45 2.48 5.61
C ILE A 125 8.46 1.44 5.08
N TYR A 126 7.54 1.82 4.18
CA TYR A 126 6.58 0.90 3.55
C TYR A 126 7.29 -0.15 2.71
N VAL A 127 8.21 0.26 1.83
CA VAL A 127 9.00 -0.66 1.00
C VAL A 127 9.70 -1.71 1.86
N GLN A 128 10.42 -1.26 2.90
CA GLN A 128 11.13 -2.16 3.78
C GLN A 128 10.20 -3.12 4.53
N SER A 129 9.08 -2.64 5.02
CA SER A 129 8.09 -3.46 5.73
C SER A 129 7.45 -4.49 4.80
N VAL A 130 7.04 -4.07 3.59
CA VAL A 130 6.42 -4.93 2.60
C VAL A 130 7.38 -6.04 2.17
N ILE A 131 8.63 -5.72 1.81
CA ILE A 131 9.63 -6.70 1.40
C ILE A 131 9.92 -7.70 2.54
N THR A 132 9.90 -7.23 3.79
CA THR A 132 10.18 -8.10 4.95
C THR A 132 9.05 -9.09 5.24
N PHE A 133 7.80 -8.67 5.06
CA PHE A 133 6.63 -9.43 5.52
C PHE A 133 5.80 -10.04 4.40
N ILE A 134 5.93 -9.57 3.16
CA ILE A 134 5.18 -10.09 2.02
C ILE A 134 6.17 -10.70 1.03
N GLY A 135 6.10 -12.02 0.90
CA GLY A 135 7.02 -12.77 0.05
C GLY A 135 6.77 -12.58 -1.44
N LEU A 136 7.81 -12.83 -2.23
CA LEU A 136 7.75 -12.83 -3.70
C LEU A 136 6.98 -14.03 -4.30
N GLN A 137 6.58 -14.99 -3.49
CA GLN A 137 5.88 -16.18 -3.98
C GLN A 137 4.52 -15.83 -4.58
N ASP A 138 3.72 -15.08 -3.85
CA ASP A 138 2.34 -14.75 -4.22
C ASP A 138 2.21 -13.42 -4.97
N PHE A 139 3.23 -12.55 -4.88
CA PHE A 139 3.16 -11.18 -5.39
C PHE A 139 4.30 -10.82 -6.32
N VAL A 140 3.97 -9.97 -7.31
CA VAL A 140 4.94 -9.15 -8.04
C VAL A 140 4.96 -7.77 -7.38
N HIS A 141 6.15 -7.25 -7.14
CA HIS A 141 6.39 -6.01 -6.42
C HIS A 141 6.72 -4.89 -7.40
N HIS A 142 5.96 -3.81 -7.39
CA HIS A 142 6.12 -2.65 -8.27
C HIS A 142 6.35 -1.38 -7.42
N PRO A 143 7.60 -1.07 -7.02
CA PRO A 143 7.93 0.19 -6.37
C PRO A 143 8.02 1.34 -7.38
N SER A 144 7.48 2.51 -7.03
CA SER A 144 7.69 3.76 -7.76
C SER A 144 8.28 4.80 -6.82
N VAL A 145 9.58 5.05 -6.95
CA VAL A 145 10.29 6.04 -6.16
C VAL A 145 9.79 7.46 -6.48
N ALA A 146 9.55 7.74 -7.76
CA ALA A 146 9.12 9.05 -8.22
C ALA A 146 7.74 9.45 -7.66
N ALA A 147 6.80 8.49 -7.59
CA ALA A 147 5.46 8.71 -7.06
C ALA A 147 5.34 8.39 -5.57
N SER A 148 6.43 7.96 -4.89
CA SER A 148 6.38 7.41 -3.54
C SER A 148 5.25 6.39 -3.35
N ALA A 149 5.00 5.58 -4.38
CA ALA A 149 3.93 4.60 -4.42
C ALA A 149 4.47 3.18 -4.53
N TYR A 150 3.72 2.22 -4.01
CA TYR A 150 4.06 0.82 -4.08
C TYR A 150 2.84 0.00 -4.43
N PHE A 151 2.96 -0.86 -5.42
CA PHE A 151 1.89 -1.77 -5.79
C PHE A 151 2.35 -3.23 -5.64
N LEU A 152 1.53 -4.02 -4.96
CA LEU A 152 1.65 -5.45 -4.79
C LEU A 152 0.64 -6.12 -5.71
N GLN A 153 1.08 -6.61 -6.85
CA GLN A 153 0.24 -7.36 -7.77
C GLN A 153 0.16 -8.82 -7.32
N ASN A 154 -1.03 -9.27 -7.00
CA ASN A 154 -1.27 -10.69 -6.72
C ASN A 154 -1.15 -11.51 -8.01
N LYS A 155 -0.28 -12.53 -8.02
CA LYS A 155 -0.08 -13.39 -9.18
C LYS A 155 -1.29 -14.23 -9.55
N ALA A 156 -2.18 -14.49 -8.59
CA ALA A 156 -3.45 -15.20 -8.83
C ALA A 156 -4.53 -14.30 -9.42
N ASN A 157 -4.32 -12.96 -9.49
CA ASN A 157 -5.28 -12.05 -10.08
C ASN A 157 -5.35 -12.30 -11.60
N PRO A 158 -6.55 -12.66 -12.14
CA PRO A 158 -6.69 -13.05 -13.54
C PRO A 158 -6.72 -11.87 -14.52
N GLU A 159 -6.72 -10.63 -14.01
CA GLU A 159 -6.88 -9.44 -14.83
C GLU A 159 -5.65 -9.23 -15.72
N PRO A 160 -5.78 -9.31 -17.06
CA PRO A 160 -4.68 -9.04 -17.95
C PRO A 160 -4.26 -7.57 -17.89
N ASP A 161 -2.95 -7.32 -17.99
CA ASP A 161 -2.37 -5.97 -17.93
C ASP A 161 -2.78 -5.17 -16.68
N LEU A 162 -2.96 -5.86 -15.53
CA LEU A 162 -3.43 -5.26 -14.29
C LEU A 162 -2.62 -4.02 -13.92
N MET A 163 -1.29 -4.07 -14.05
CA MET A 163 -0.42 -2.94 -13.72
C MET A 163 -0.78 -1.68 -14.53
N ARG A 164 -0.93 -1.80 -15.85
CA ARG A 164 -1.30 -0.69 -16.73
C ARG A 164 -2.68 -0.12 -16.37
N LYS A 165 -3.65 -0.98 -16.06
CA LYS A 165 -5.00 -0.56 -15.64
C LYS A 165 -4.99 0.18 -14.32
N VAL A 166 -4.17 -0.29 -13.37
CA VAL A 166 -3.98 0.36 -12.06
C VAL A 166 -3.32 1.73 -12.23
N GLU A 167 -2.29 1.83 -13.07
CA GLU A 167 -1.64 3.12 -13.37
C GLU A 167 -2.64 4.13 -13.95
N GLN A 168 -3.39 3.72 -14.98
CA GLN A 168 -4.39 4.58 -15.61
C GLN A 168 -5.46 5.02 -14.58
N MET A 169 -6.00 4.09 -13.82
CA MET A 169 -7.00 4.36 -12.79
C MET A 169 -6.46 5.34 -11.73
N PHE A 170 -5.22 5.19 -11.30
CA PHE A 170 -4.63 6.07 -10.29
C PHE A 170 -4.22 7.43 -10.85
N GLN A 171 -3.82 7.53 -12.11
CA GLN A 171 -3.61 8.82 -12.78
C GLN A 171 -4.91 9.64 -12.86
N GLU A 172 -6.04 8.98 -13.08
CA GLU A 172 -7.35 9.64 -13.13
C GLU A 172 -7.86 10.06 -11.72
N LEU A 173 -7.59 9.25 -10.69
CA LEU A 173 -8.09 9.47 -9.33
C LEU A 173 -7.17 10.31 -8.44
N TYR A 174 -5.88 10.16 -8.64
CA TYR A 174 -4.84 10.84 -7.89
C TYR A 174 -3.93 11.49 -8.91
N ILE A 175 -3.78 12.78 -8.95
CA ILE A 175 -2.84 13.48 -9.83
C ILE A 175 -1.41 12.99 -9.49
N LEU A 176 -1.05 11.80 -10.00
CA LEU A 176 0.28 11.21 -9.78
C LEU A 176 1.20 11.60 -10.94
N PRO A 177 2.49 11.86 -10.69
CA PRO A 177 3.49 11.98 -11.75
C PRO A 177 3.50 10.71 -12.61
N GLN A 178 3.65 10.84 -13.92
CA GLN A 178 3.75 9.68 -14.82
C GLN A 178 4.96 8.82 -14.45
N GLY A 179 4.79 7.49 -14.35
CA GLY A 179 5.90 6.54 -14.23
C GLY A 179 5.84 5.51 -13.11
N LEU A 180 4.72 4.80 -12.93
CA LEU A 180 4.71 3.57 -12.12
C LEU A 180 5.37 2.38 -12.85
N GLY A 181 5.57 2.46 -14.17
CA GLY A 181 6.03 1.35 -15.03
C GLY A 181 7.42 1.46 -15.62
N GLY A 182 8.27 2.37 -15.19
CA GLY A 182 9.56 2.66 -15.82
C GLY A 182 10.78 2.00 -15.18
N ALA A 183 10.82 0.68 -15.08
CA ALA A 183 12.08 -0.06 -14.94
C ALA A 183 12.11 -1.13 -16.04
N SER A 184 12.20 -0.72 -17.31
CA SER A 184 12.40 -1.61 -18.43
C SER A 184 13.87 -1.65 -18.85
N ASP A 185 14.43 -2.82 -18.85
CA ASP A 185 15.32 -3.54 -19.80
C ASP A 185 16.33 -2.79 -20.69
N ASP A 186 16.80 -1.60 -20.37
CA ASP A 186 17.78 -0.92 -21.24
C ASP A 186 19.22 -0.85 -20.69
N ALA A 187 19.53 -1.56 -19.62
CA ALA A 187 20.90 -1.60 -19.06
C ALA A 187 21.77 -2.79 -19.52
N LEU A 188 21.32 -3.60 -20.48
CA LEU A 188 22.07 -4.79 -20.93
C LEU A 188 22.46 -4.80 -22.41
N ARG A 189 22.39 -3.68 -23.13
CA ARG A 189 22.91 -3.58 -24.50
C ARG A 189 23.79 -2.35 -24.69
N GLY A 190 25.07 -2.49 -24.43
CA GLY A 190 26.01 -1.44 -24.74
C GLY A 190 27.44 -1.76 -24.32
N GLY A 191 28.01 -2.80 -24.89
CA GLY A 191 29.40 -3.13 -24.64
C GLY A 191 29.95 -4.13 -25.64
N SER A 192 30.00 -3.76 -26.93
CA SER A 192 30.85 -4.46 -27.89
C SER A 192 31.05 -3.55 -29.10
N GLY A 193 32.29 -3.17 -29.35
CA GLY A 193 32.68 -2.66 -30.66
C GLY A 193 33.64 -1.49 -30.63
N GLY A 194 34.89 -1.74 -30.88
CA GLY A 194 35.86 -0.78 -31.36
C GLY A 194 37.16 -0.71 -30.60
#